data_bab55591896f0f37ed17c21159459841
#
_entry.id   bab55591896f0f37ed17c21159459841
#
_cell.length_a   1.000
_cell.length_b   1.000
_cell.length_c   1.000
_cell.angle_alpha   90.00
_cell.angle_beta   90.00
_cell.angle_gamma   90.00
#
_symmetry.space_group_name_H-M   'P 1'
#
loop_
_entity.id
_entity.type
_entity.pdbx_description
1 polymer ?
#
loop_
_entity_poly.entity_id
_entity_poly.type
_entity_poly.pdbx_seq_one_letter_code
_entity_poly.pdbx_strand_id
1 'polypeptide(L)'
;MQSVALTIEGDVDPDKFMPWLNGYIQTEGASILRSKGILAFKDEPKRFVFQGVHMILDGDLQRDWKPDEKRISRIVFIGRDLKENEICDAFLACAA
;
A
#
# COMPACT_ATOMS: atom_id res chain seq x y z
N MET A 1 12.27 -12.37 -10.83
CA MET A 1 11.79 -11.34 -9.89
C MET A 1 10.60 -10.64 -10.50
N GLN A 2 9.59 -10.39 -9.73
CA GLN A 2 8.33 -9.82 -10.18
C GLN A 2 8.08 -8.49 -9.50
N SER A 3 7.47 -7.55 -10.21
CA SER A 3 7.08 -6.26 -9.66
C SER A 3 5.59 -6.04 -9.89
N VAL A 4 4.87 -5.69 -8.85
CA VAL A 4 3.43 -5.39 -8.91
C VAL A 4 3.24 -3.96 -8.44
N ALA A 5 2.70 -3.11 -9.32
CA ALA A 5 2.43 -1.71 -9.01
C ALA A 5 0.94 -1.44 -9.23
N LEU A 6 0.28 -0.93 -8.21
CA LEU A 6 -1.16 -0.68 -8.22
C LEU A 6 -1.44 0.77 -7.82
N THR A 7 -2.49 1.33 -8.40
CA THR A 7 -2.88 2.72 -8.16
C THR A 7 -4.39 2.81 -7.98
N ILE A 8 -4.83 3.57 -6.98
CA ILE A 8 -6.22 3.95 -6.80
C ILE A 8 -6.30 5.47 -6.85
N GLU A 9 -7.11 6.01 -7.75
CA GLU A 9 -7.39 7.44 -7.76
C GLU A 9 -8.41 7.75 -6.66
N GLY A 10 -7.95 8.37 -5.59
CA GLY A 10 -8.79 8.70 -4.45
C GLY A 10 -8.25 8.15 -3.15
N ASP A 11 -9.12 8.11 -2.16
CA ASP A 11 -8.75 7.74 -0.81
C ASP A 11 -8.86 6.23 -0.58
N VAL A 12 -8.08 5.75 0.38
CA VAL A 12 -8.10 4.36 0.85
C VAL A 12 -8.56 4.37 2.30
N ASP A 13 -9.37 3.37 2.66
CA ASP A 13 -9.83 3.22 4.03
C ASP A 13 -8.72 2.55 4.86
N PRO A 14 -8.12 3.26 5.84
CA PRO A 14 -7.05 2.68 6.64
C PRO A 14 -7.50 1.50 7.48
N ASP A 15 -8.77 1.46 7.89
CA ASP A 15 -9.31 0.35 8.68
C ASP A 15 -9.40 -0.94 7.89
N LYS A 16 -9.42 -0.84 6.57
CA LYS A 16 -9.39 -2.01 5.67
C LYS A 16 -7.96 -2.31 5.21
N PHE A 17 -7.20 -1.27 4.89
CA PHE A 17 -5.88 -1.42 4.30
C PHE A 17 -4.84 -1.95 5.28
N MET A 18 -4.76 -1.37 6.47
CA MET A 18 -3.71 -1.74 7.43
C MET A 18 -3.79 -3.19 7.89
N PRO A 19 -4.99 -3.71 8.25
CA PRO A 19 -5.08 -5.14 8.59
C PRO A 19 -4.71 -6.05 7.43
N TRP A 20 -5.12 -5.69 6.21
CA TRP A 20 -4.76 -6.45 5.02
C TRP A 20 -3.25 -6.46 4.78
N LEU A 21 -2.63 -5.28 4.82
CA LEU A 21 -1.19 -5.15 4.57
C LEU A 21 -0.38 -5.95 5.58
N ASN A 22 -0.70 -5.80 6.87
CA ASN A 22 0.00 -6.54 7.92
C ASN A 22 -0.17 -8.04 7.76
N GLY A 23 -1.39 -8.51 7.47
CA GLY A 23 -1.65 -9.92 7.25
C GLY A 23 -0.93 -10.46 6.02
N TYR A 24 -0.92 -9.71 4.94
CA TYR A 24 -0.25 -10.10 3.70
C TYR A 24 1.26 -10.21 3.91
N ILE A 25 1.87 -9.23 4.57
CA ILE A 25 3.31 -9.25 4.87
C ILE A 25 3.67 -10.45 5.76
N GLN A 26 2.86 -10.76 6.76
CA GLN A 26 3.13 -11.90 7.64
C GLN A 26 2.97 -13.24 6.91
N THR A 27 2.01 -13.33 6.00
CA THR A 27 1.74 -14.56 5.27
C THR A 27 2.71 -14.78 4.10
N GLU A 28 2.98 -13.73 3.33
CA GLU A 28 3.76 -13.81 2.10
C GLU A 28 5.11 -13.07 2.18
N GLY A 29 5.49 -12.63 3.37
CA GLY A 29 6.70 -11.82 3.54
C GLY A 29 7.97 -12.49 3.04
N ALA A 30 8.04 -13.83 3.10
CA ALA A 30 9.19 -14.56 2.60
C ALA A 30 9.35 -14.43 1.08
N SER A 31 8.24 -14.20 0.36
CA SER A 31 8.23 -14.01 -1.10
C SER A 31 8.40 -12.55 -1.50
N ILE A 32 8.18 -11.63 -0.57
CA ILE A 32 8.27 -10.20 -0.84
C ILE A 32 9.66 -9.70 -0.46
N LEU A 33 10.41 -9.21 -1.44
CA LEU A 33 11.73 -8.64 -1.19
C LEU A 33 11.63 -7.21 -0.70
N ARG A 34 10.76 -6.41 -1.32
CA ARG A 34 10.55 -5.02 -0.95
C ARG A 34 9.10 -4.62 -1.19
N SER A 35 8.63 -3.70 -0.38
CA SER A 35 7.33 -3.08 -0.58
C SER A 35 7.41 -1.60 -0.25
N LYS A 36 6.62 -0.80 -0.93
CA LYS A 36 6.52 0.63 -0.65
C LYS A 36 5.17 1.14 -1.15
N GLY A 37 4.75 2.26 -0.59
CA GLY A 37 3.54 2.90 -1.06
C GLY A 37 3.36 4.29 -0.49
N ILE A 38 2.54 5.07 -1.19
CA ILE A 38 2.07 6.37 -0.76
C ILE A 38 0.57 6.32 -0.82
N LEU A 39 -0.10 6.58 0.30
CA LEU A 39 -1.54 6.40 0.42
C LEU A 39 -2.23 7.67 0.88
N ALA A 40 -3.38 7.94 0.28
CA ALA A 40 -4.30 8.97 0.71
C ALA A 40 -5.36 8.30 1.57
N PHE A 41 -5.20 8.34 2.90
CA PHE A 41 -6.17 7.74 3.80
C PHE A 41 -7.41 8.63 3.93
N LYS A 42 -8.57 8.00 3.99
CA LYS A 42 -9.84 8.68 4.19
C LYS A 42 -9.80 9.51 5.47
N ASP A 43 -10.24 10.75 5.37
CA ASP A 43 -10.31 11.71 6.49
C ASP A 43 -8.94 12.07 7.08
N GLU A 44 -7.84 11.76 6.39
CA GLU A 44 -6.50 12.10 6.81
C GLU A 44 -5.90 13.12 5.84
N PRO A 45 -5.56 14.34 6.31
CA PRO A 45 -4.99 15.36 5.43
C PRO A 45 -3.55 15.08 5.04
N LYS A 46 -2.84 14.24 5.79
CA LYS A 46 -1.44 13.91 5.52
C LYS A 46 -1.36 12.63 4.70
N ARG A 47 -0.35 12.57 3.84
CA ARG A 47 -0.12 11.33 3.10
C ARG A 47 0.62 10.33 3.96
N PHE A 48 0.18 9.07 3.87
CA PHE A 48 0.83 7.97 4.55
C PHE A 48 1.84 7.33 3.60
N VAL A 49 3.08 7.17 4.05
CA VAL A 49 4.13 6.54 3.27
C VAL A 49 4.64 5.32 4.04
N PHE A 50 4.69 4.18 3.37
CA PHE A 50 5.27 2.98 3.97
C PHE A 50 6.36 2.41 3.08
N GLN A 51 7.27 1.68 3.70
CA GLN A 51 8.26 0.88 3.02
C GLN A 51 8.58 -0.35 3.86
N GLY A 52 8.98 -1.40 3.20
CA GLY A 52 9.30 -2.64 3.88
C GLY A 52 10.35 -3.45 3.15
N VAL A 53 11.10 -4.24 3.91
CA VAL A 53 12.06 -5.22 3.41
C VAL A 53 11.71 -6.53 4.07
N HIS A 54 11.34 -7.53 3.28
CA HIS A 54 10.83 -8.81 3.79
C HIS A 54 9.64 -8.59 4.72
N MET A 55 9.72 -9.06 5.97
CA MET A 55 8.64 -8.94 6.93
C MET A 55 8.71 -7.68 7.80
N ILE A 56 9.74 -6.86 7.60
CA ILE A 56 9.94 -5.63 8.35
C ILE A 56 9.23 -4.50 7.61
N LEU A 57 8.26 -3.88 8.26
CA LEU A 57 7.42 -2.85 7.66
C LEU A 57 7.46 -1.59 8.51
N ASP A 58 7.78 -0.46 7.87
CA ASP A 58 7.75 0.86 8.48
C ASP A 58 6.76 1.74 7.73
N GLY A 59 6.01 2.53 8.48
CA GLY A 59 5.09 3.49 7.88
C GLY A 59 4.91 4.70 8.75
N ASP A 60 4.67 5.87 8.13
CA ASP A 60 4.49 7.11 8.84
C ASP A 60 3.70 8.11 8.01
N LEU A 61 3.03 9.03 8.70
CA LEU A 61 2.40 10.17 8.05
C LEU A 61 3.49 11.20 7.78
N GLN A 62 3.55 11.68 6.55
CA GLN A 62 4.55 12.66 6.16
C GLN A 62 3.98 14.08 6.13
N ARG A 63 3.82 14.63 4.97
CA ARG A 63 3.30 15.98 4.80
C ARG A 63 1.85 15.96 4.35
N ASP A 64 1.18 17.09 4.49
CA ASP A 64 -0.16 17.24 3.97
C ASP A 64 -0.15 17.16 2.44
N TRP A 65 -1.25 16.65 1.87
CA TRP A 65 -1.46 16.75 0.43
C TRP A 65 -1.58 18.22 0.05
N LYS A 66 -0.93 18.61 -1.04
CA LYS A 66 -1.03 19.98 -1.53
C LYS A 66 -2.43 20.23 -2.13
N PRO A 67 -2.94 21.47 -2.06
CA PRO A 67 -4.28 21.77 -2.61
C PRO A 67 -4.45 21.43 -4.08
N ASP A 68 -3.37 21.55 -4.87
CA ASP A 68 -3.38 21.26 -6.31
C ASP A 68 -2.92 19.84 -6.63
N GLU A 69 -2.57 19.06 -5.61
CA GLU A 69 -2.10 17.70 -5.76
C GLU A 69 -3.28 16.72 -5.69
N LYS A 70 -3.37 15.83 -6.67
CA LYS A 70 -4.39 14.78 -6.64
C LYS A 70 -4.09 13.77 -5.55
N ARG A 71 -5.12 13.39 -4.82
CA ARG A 71 -5.01 12.33 -3.81
C ARG A 71 -5.04 10.99 -4.54
N ILE A 72 -3.88 10.40 -4.72
CA ILE A 72 -3.71 9.12 -5.42
C ILE A 72 -2.95 8.18 -4.50
N SER A 73 -3.51 6.99 -4.31
CA SER A 73 -2.89 5.93 -3.50
C SER A 73 -2.16 4.95 -4.42
N ARG A 74 -0.90 4.68 -4.10
CA ARG A 74 -0.05 3.77 -4.89
C ARG A 74 0.66 2.80 -3.98
N ILE A 75 0.73 1.53 -4.42
CA ILE A 75 1.55 0.53 -3.73
C ILE A 75 2.39 -0.21 -4.76
N VAL A 76 3.58 -0.64 -4.33
CA VAL A 76 4.49 -1.44 -5.15
C VAL A 76 5.04 -2.58 -4.31
N PHE A 77 4.94 -3.79 -4.84
CA PHE A 77 5.59 -4.97 -4.26
C PHE A 77 6.61 -5.52 -5.25
N ILE A 78 7.78 -5.90 -4.76
CA ILE A 78 8.83 -6.56 -5.53
C ILE A 78 9.14 -7.87 -4.84
N GLY A 79 9.09 -8.98 -5.57
CA GLY A 79 9.33 -10.28 -4.98
C GLY A 79 9.20 -11.41 -5.97
N ARG A 80 8.97 -12.62 -5.45
CA ARG A 80 8.80 -13.83 -6.24
C ARG A 80 7.42 -14.40 -6.00
N ASP A 81 6.84 -14.98 -7.05
CA ASP A 81 5.54 -15.67 -6.97
C ASP A 81 4.42 -14.78 -6.39
N LEU A 82 4.48 -13.49 -6.70
CA LEU A 82 3.45 -12.56 -6.26
C LEU A 82 2.16 -12.80 -7.04
N LYS A 83 1.06 -12.91 -6.32
CA LYS A 83 -0.26 -13.16 -6.91
C LYS A 83 -0.91 -11.82 -7.24
N GLU A 84 -0.56 -11.27 -8.39
CA GLU A 84 -0.96 -9.92 -8.79
C GLU A 84 -2.48 -9.72 -8.75
N ASN A 85 -3.25 -10.69 -9.26
CA ASN A 85 -4.71 -10.57 -9.27
C ASN A 85 -5.29 -10.50 -7.86
N GLU A 86 -4.78 -11.31 -6.94
CA GLU A 86 -5.23 -11.29 -5.55
C GLU A 86 -4.86 -9.98 -4.85
N ILE A 87 -3.64 -9.50 -5.10
CA ILE A 87 -3.18 -8.22 -4.54
C ILE A 87 -4.03 -7.08 -5.07
N CYS A 88 -4.28 -7.07 -6.38
CA CYS A 88 -5.10 -6.06 -7.02
C CYS A 88 -6.52 -6.02 -6.46
N ASP A 89 -7.17 -7.17 -6.37
CA ASP A 89 -8.54 -7.27 -5.85
C ASP A 89 -8.62 -6.81 -4.40
N ALA A 90 -7.66 -7.24 -3.57
CA ALA A 90 -7.62 -6.87 -2.17
C ALA A 90 -7.37 -5.37 -1.99
N PHE A 91 -6.47 -4.79 -2.78
CA PHE A 91 -6.18 -3.37 -2.70
C PHE A 91 -7.38 -2.53 -3.14
N LEU A 92 -8.03 -2.89 -4.24
CA LEU A 92 -9.22 -2.20 -4.72
C LEU A 92 -10.37 -2.28 -3.70
N ALA A 93 -10.46 -3.38 -2.97
CA ALA A 93 -11.45 -3.52 -1.90
C ALA A 93 -11.20 -2.57 -0.72
N CYS A 94 -10.00 -2.02 -0.60
CA CYS A 94 -9.65 -1.05 0.45
C CYS A 94 -10.04 0.38 0.07
N ALA A 95 -10.51 0.63 -1.13
CA ALA A 95 -10.92 1.96 -1.57
C ALA A 95 -12.04 2.51 -0.67
N ALA A 96 -11.91 3.75 -0.30
CA ALA A 96 -12.90 4.42 0.54
C ALA A 96 -14.11 4.91 -0.28
#